data_64ec4151dc582f312b6aea847887c368
#
_entry.id   64ec4151dc582f312b6aea847887c368
#
_cell.length_a   1.000
_cell.length_b   1.000
_cell.length_c   1.000
_cell.angle_alpha   90.00
_cell.angle_beta   90.00
_cell.angle_gamma   90.00
#
_symmetry.space_group_name_H-M   'P 1'
#
loop_
_entity.id
_entity.type
_entity.pdbx_description
1 polymer ?
#
loop_
_entity_poly.entity_id
_entity_poly.type
_entity_poly.pdbx_seq_one_letter_code
_entity_poly.pdbx_strand_id
1 'polypeptide(L)'
;MANFKVNGEDKTLDIEPDMPLLWALRDELGMTGTKFGCGVAACGACTVHINGVAVRSCVTPVSSIEGQEITTIEGLASAAAGSNPSDPALTAVQQAWVDHQVPQCGYCQSGMIMAVSSLLAQNPNPSDADIDSSITNVCRCGTYPRVRRAIRSLATA
;
A
#
# COMPACT_ATOMS: atom_id res chain seq x y z
N MET A 1 11.00 19.97 11.70
CA MET A 1 11.68 19.06 10.73
C MET A 1 11.33 17.62 11.08
N ALA A 2 10.85 16.85 10.10
CA ALA A 2 10.52 15.44 10.25
C ALA A 2 11.58 14.58 9.54
N ASN A 3 12.08 13.53 10.21
CA ASN A 3 13.12 12.64 9.69
C ASN A 3 12.58 11.22 9.67
N PHE A 4 12.49 10.62 8.48
CA PHE A 4 12.03 9.24 8.29
C PHE A 4 12.58 8.68 6.97
N LYS A 5 12.48 7.38 6.78
CA LYS A 5 12.88 6.77 5.51
C LYS A 5 11.67 6.56 4.60
N VAL A 6 11.87 6.75 3.29
CA VAL A 6 10.88 6.41 2.29
C VAL A 6 11.53 5.58 1.21
N ASN A 7 11.06 4.36 1.04
CA ASN A 7 11.56 3.40 0.05
C ASN A 7 13.09 3.19 0.15
N GLY A 8 13.61 3.12 1.39
CA GLY A 8 15.03 2.93 1.68
C GLY A 8 15.88 4.20 1.67
N GLU A 9 15.32 5.36 1.34
CA GLU A 9 16.05 6.63 1.32
C GLU A 9 15.70 7.49 2.54
N ASP A 10 16.70 8.04 3.20
CA ASP A 10 16.51 9.01 4.28
C ASP A 10 15.92 10.32 3.74
N LYS A 11 14.84 10.78 4.36
CA LYS A 11 14.18 12.06 4.04
C LYS A 11 14.15 12.96 5.27
N THR A 12 14.48 14.22 5.06
CA THR A 12 14.34 15.29 6.04
C THR A 12 13.48 16.38 5.45
N LEU A 13 12.32 16.63 6.04
CA LEU A 13 11.36 17.61 5.55
C LEU A 13 11.12 18.69 6.61
N ASP A 14 11.11 19.94 6.18
CA ASP A 14 10.73 21.08 7.04
C ASP A 14 9.23 21.38 6.86
N ILE A 15 8.44 20.60 7.56
CA ILE A 15 6.99 20.60 7.48
C ILE A 15 6.36 20.58 8.89
N GLU A 16 5.07 20.94 8.97
CA GLU A 16 4.33 20.94 10.21
C GLU A 16 4.22 19.52 10.80
N PRO A 17 4.42 19.34 12.11
CA PRO A 17 4.45 18.03 12.77
C PRO A 17 3.13 17.24 12.64
N ASP A 18 2.01 17.93 12.52
CA ASP A 18 0.67 17.35 12.38
C ASP A 18 0.23 17.14 10.93
N MET A 19 1.09 17.51 9.95
CA MET A 19 0.82 17.22 8.54
C MET A 19 0.59 15.72 8.36
N PRO A 20 -0.53 15.29 7.70
CA PRO A 20 -0.72 13.89 7.36
C PRO A 20 0.36 13.39 6.40
N LEU A 21 0.90 12.20 6.67
CA LEU A 21 1.92 11.54 5.84
C LEU A 21 1.54 11.52 4.35
N LEU A 22 0.26 11.37 4.04
CA LEU A 22 -0.24 11.39 2.67
C LEU A 22 0.22 12.64 1.90
N TRP A 23 0.13 13.81 2.52
CA TRP A 23 0.50 15.09 1.87
C TRP A 23 2.01 15.27 1.83
N ALA A 24 2.73 14.84 2.88
CA ALA A 24 4.19 14.81 2.83
C ALA A 24 4.71 13.96 1.66
N LEU A 25 4.09 12.79 1.39
CA LEU A 25 4.45 11.94 0.24
C LEU A 25 4.10 12.61 -1.09
N ARG A 26 2.88 13.16 -1.21
CA ARG A 26 2.36 13.66 -2.49
C ARG A 26 2.90 15.04 -2.87
N ASP A 27 2.87 15.97 -1.92
CA ASP A 27 3.10 17.39 -2.20
C ASP A 27 4.58 17.75 -1.99
N GLU A 28 5.23 17.19 -0.96
CA GLU A 28 6.62 17.48 -0.66
C GLU A 28 7.60 16.56 -1.40
N LEU A 29 7.28 15.26 -1.51
CA LEU A 29 8.14 14.29 -2.16
C LEU A 29 7.74 13.96 -3.61
N GLY A 30 6.60 14.48 -4.10
CA GLY A 30 6.12 14.23 -5.46
C GLY A 30 5.67 12.78 -5.73
N MET A 31 5.52 11.95 -4.69
CA MET A 31 5.11 10.55 -4.79
C MET A 31 3.59 10.43 -4.89
N THR A 32 3.06 10.49 -6.10
CA THR A 32 1.62 10.57 -6.37
C THR A 32 0.91 9.24 -6.50
N GLY A 33 1.61 8.11 -6.38
CA GLY A 33 1.04 6.76 -6.41
C GLY A 33 0.10 6.49 -5.26
N THR A 34 0.40 6.99 -4.06
CA THR A 34 -0.50 6.96 -2.90
C THR A 34 -1.62 7.98 -3.10
N LYS A 35 -2.89 7.56 -2.99
CA LYS A 35 -4.06 8.36 -3.40
C LYS A 35 -4.84 8.91 -2.21
N PHE A 36 -5.35 10.15 -2.34
CA PHE A 36 -6.35 10.71 -1.45
C PHE A 36 -7.74 10.20 -1.84
N GLY A 37 -8.57 9.89 -0.86
CA GLY A 37 -9.97 9.54 -1.06
C GLY A 37 -10.86 10.16 0.01
N CYS A 38 -11.04 9.50 1.16
CA CYS A 38 -11.96 9.97 2.21
C CYS A 38 -11.34 10.96 3.21
N GLY A 39 -10.04 10.93 3.46
CA GLY A 39 -9.37 11.72 4.49
C GLY A 39 -9.62 11.30 5.95
N VAL A 40 -10.36 10.20 6.18
CA VAL A 40 -10.80 9.73 7.50
C VAL A 40 -10.51 8.25 7.74
N ALA A 41 -9.49 7.71 7.10
CA ALA A 41 -9.02 6.32 7.18
C ALA A 41 -10.02 5.23 6.71
N ALA A 42 -11.18 5.60 6.15
CA ALA A 42 -12.24 4.65 5.81
C ALA A 42 -11.99 3.93 4.47
N CYS A 43 -11.57 4.66 3.40
CA CYS A 43 -11.55 4.10 2.05
C CYS A 43 -10.29 3.29 1.70
N GLY A 44 -9.17 3.54 2.35
CA GLY A 44 -7.91 2.83 2.11
C GLY A 44 -7.12 3.18 0.85
N ALA A 45 -7.55 4.17 0.05
CA ALA A 45 -6.79 4.61 -1.13
C ALA A 45 -5.37 5.11 -0.78
N CYS A 46 -5.19 5.61 0.44
CA CYS A 46 -3.95 6.14 0.98
C CYS A 46 -3.09 5.11 1.73
N THR A 47 -3.34 3.81 1.60
CA THR A 47 -2.56 2.79 2.31
C THR A 47 -1.10 2.80 1.87
N VAL A 48 -0.22 2.86 2.87
CA VAL A 48 1.23 2.66 2.76
C VAL A 48 1.66 1.63 3.79
N HIS A 49 2.92 1.17 3.76
CA HIS A 49 3.47 0.41 4.87
C HIS A 49 4.32 1.31 5.76
N ILE A 50 4.19 1.13 7.07
CA ILE A 50 5.11 1.65 8.07
C ILE A 50 5.73 0.44 8.76
N ASN A 51 7.03 0.25 8.58
CA ASN A 51 7.76 -0.93 9.05
C ASN A 51 7.09 -2.26 8.60
N GLY A 52 6.60 -2.32 7.37
CA GLY A 52 5.94 -3.49 6.78
C GLY A 52 4.44 -3.64 7.10
N VAL A 53 3.87 -2.81 7.97
CA VAL A 53 2.46 -2.87 8.36
C VAL A 53 1.63 -1.87 7.57
N ALA A 54 0.49 -2.30 7.03
CA ALA A 54 -0.43 -1.44 6.28
C ALA A 54 -1.09 -0.38 7.19
N VAL A 55 -0.93 0.89 6.83
CA VAL A 55 -1.43 2.05 7.57
C VAL A 55 -2.14 3.04 6.64
N ARG A 56 -3.10 3.78 7.16
CA ARG A 56 -3.83 4.84 6.43
C ARG A 56 -3.09 6.18 6.57
N SER A 57 -2.32 6.57 5.57
CA SER A 57 -1.47 7.77 5.62
C SER A 57 -2.23 9.09 5.72
N CYS A 58 -3.52 9.13 5.36
CA CYS A 58 -4.33 10.36 5.42
C CYS A 58 -4.65 10.84 6.85
N VAL A 59 -4.48 9.98 7.87
CA VAL A 59 -4.73 10.32 9.29
C VAL A 59 -3.48 10.09 10.17
N THR A 60 -2.35 9.77 9.56
CA THR A 60 -1.08 9.52 10.26
C THR A 60 -0.24 10.78 10.21
N PRO A 61 -0.05 11.52 11.33
CA PRO A 61 0.78 12.71 11.33
C PRO A 61 2.26 12.35 11.19
N VAL A 62 3.03 13.20 10.52
CA VAL A 62 4.47 12.94 10.29
C VAL A 62 5.27 12.86 11.59
N SER A 63 4.84 13.55 12.63
CA SER A 63 5.47 13.45 13.97
C SER A 63 5.40 12.06 14.59
N SER A 64 4.43 11.23 14.18
CA SER A 64 4.27 9.87 14.71
C SER A 64 5.15 8.82 14.03
N ILE A 65 5.84 9.19 12.94
CA ILE A 65 6.61 8.26 12.12
C ILE A 65 8.11 8.59 12.09
N GLU A 66 8.57 9.43 13.01
CA GLU A 66 9.97 9.81 13.08
C GLU A 66 10.88 8.58 13.22
N GLY A 67 11.92 8.50 12.40
CA GLY A 67 12.87 7.39 12.37
C GLY A 67 12.31 6.07 11.78
N GLN A 68 11.07 6.05 11.30
CA GLN A 68 10.45 4.83 10.74
C GLN A 68 10.70 4.68 9.24
N GLU A 69 10.56 3.44 8.76
CA GLU A 69 10.65 3.08 7.34
C GLU A 69 9.26 3.07 6.71
N ILE A 70 9.07 3.93 5.73
CA ILE A 70 7.83 4.04 4.95
C ILE A 70 8.05 3.36 3.60
N THR A 71 7.19 2.41 3.23
CA THR A 71 7.16 1.85 1.88
C THR A 71 5.88 2.31 1.18
N THR A 72 6.03 2.94 0.03
CA THR A 72 4.93 3.33 -0.86
C THR A 72 4.79 2.37 -2.03
N ILE A 73 3.74 2.54 -2.84
CA ILE A 73 3.54 1.71 -4.04
C ILE A 73 4.71 1.82 -5.02
N GLU A 74 5.36 2.99 -5.09
CA GLU A 74 6.52 3.22 -5.97
C GLU A 74 7.74 2.38 -5.57
N GLY A 75 7.91 2.12 -4.26
CA GLY A 75 9.04 1.36 -3.74
C GLY A 75 8.73 -0.09 -3.39
N LEU A 76 7.48 -0.53 -3.55
CA LEU A 76 7.05 -1.85 -3.08
C LEU A 76 7.84 -3.00 -3.70
N ALA A 77 8.15 -2.92 -4.99
CA ALA A 77 8.91 -3.96 -5.69
C ALA A 77 10.38 -4.02 -5.25
N SER A 78 10.99 -2.88 -4.95
CA SER A 78 12.38 -2.80 -4.46
C SER A 78 12.51 -3.16 -2.98
N ALA A 79 11.48 -2.89 -2.18
CA ALA A 79 11.45 -3.23 -0.75
C ALA A 79 11.11 -4.71 -0.50
N ALA A 80 10.39 -5.35 -1.42
CA ALA A 80 10.01 -6.73 -1.28
C ALA A 80 11.20 -7.65 -1.59
N ALA A 81 11.61 -8.46 -0.63
CA ALA A 81 12.56 -9.57 -0.82
C ALA A 81 11.98 -10.70 -1.72
N GLY A 82 11.16 -10.38 -2.67
CA GLY A 82 10.39 -11.28 -3.54
C GLY A 82 9.89 -10.54 -4.77
N SER A 83 10.79 -9.85 -5.50
CA SER A 83 10.47 -9.43 -6.86
C SER A 83 10.06 -10.65 -7.69
N ASN A 84 9.01 -10.48 -8.50
CA ASN A 84 8.54 -11.53 -9.39
C ASN A 84 9.69 -12.02 -10.30
N PRO A 85 10.01 -13.34 -10.34
CA PRO A 85 11.07 -13.85 -11.19
C PRO A 85 10.87 -13.58 -12.68
N SER A 86 9.61 -13.41 -13.11
CA SER A 86 9.26 -13.13 -14.51
C SER A 86 9.35 -11.63 -14.86
N ASP A 87 9.21 -10.75 -13.87
CA ASP A 87 9.38 -9.31 -14.01
C ASP A 87 9.92 -8.74 -12.69
N PRO A 88 11.25 -8.47 -12.62
CA PRO A 88 11.88 -7.96 -11.41
C PRO A 88 11.40 -6.56 -11.01
N ALA A 89 10.67 -5.86 -11.88
CA ALA A 89 10.06 -4.57 -11.58
C ALA A 89 8.70 -4.67 -10.87
N LEU A 90 8.13 -5.90 -10.74
CA LEU A 90 6.85 -6.14 -10.09
C LEU A 90 6.97 -7.15 -8.95
N THR A 91 6.18 -6.95 -7.90
CA THR A 91 5.98 -7.99 -6.87
C THR A 91 5.03 -9.07 -7.38
N ALA A 92 4.99 -10.23 -6.70
CA ALA A 92 4.01 -11.28 -7.01
C ALA A 92 2.57 -10.78 -6.94
N VAL A 93 2.25 -9.89 -5.97
CA VAL A 93 0.92 -9.28 -5.85
C VAL A 93 0.61 -8.39 -7.06
N GLN A 94 1.55 -7.54 -7.47
CA GLN A 94 1.37 -6.68 -8.64
C GLN A 94 1.20 -7.51 -9.91
N GLN A 95 1.96 -8.58 -10.07
CA GLN A 95 1.80 -9.50 -11.21
C GLN A 95 0.43 -10.17 -11.21
N ALA A 96 -0.05 -10.66 -10.07
CA ALA A 96 -1.38 -11.24 -9.97
C ALA A 96 -2.49 -10.22 -10.33
N TRP A 97 -2.28 -8.93 -10.03
CA TRP A 97 -3.19 -7.86 -10.48
C TRP A 97 -3.26 -7.72 -11.99
N VAL A 98 -2.13 -7.88 -12.67
CA VAL A 98 -2.05 -7.90 -14.15
C VAL A 98 -2.72 -9.15 -14.71
N ASP A 99 -2.35 -10.33 -14.20
CA ASP A 99 -2.83 -11.63 -14.69
C ASP A 99 -4.35 -11.78 -14.56
N HIS A 100 -4.91 -11.30 -13.46
CA HIS A 100 -6.36 -11.34 -13.20
C HIS A 100 -7.11 -10.10 -13.68
N GLN A 101 -6.42 -9.14 -14.33
CA GLN A 101 -7.00 -7.89 -14.83
C GLN A 101 -7.87 -7.19 -13.78
N VAL A 102 -7.33 -7.06 -12.56
CA VAL A 102 -8.07 -6.57 -11.40
C VAL A 102 -8.60 -5.15 -11.57
N PRO A 103 -7.82 -4.16 -12.04
CA PRO A 103 -8.26 -2.77 -12.10
C PRO A 103 -9.40 -2.52 -13.09
N GLN A 104 -10.24 -1.52 -12.76
CA GLN A 104 -11.08 -0.81 -13.73
C GLN A 104 -10.57 0.62 -13.87
N CYS A 105 -11.04 1.61 -13.06
CA CYS A 105 -10.49 2.96 -13.12
C CYS A 105 -9.07 3.06 -12.57
N GLY A 106 -8.64 2.14 -11.72
CA GLY A 106 -7.30 2.05 -11.15
C GLY A 106 -7.05 2.91 -9.92
N TYR A 107 -7.94 3.83 -9.56
CA TYR A 107 -7.68 4.83 -8.52
C TYR A 107 -7.40 4.23 -7.13
N CYS A 108 -8.15 3.22 -6.71
CA CYS A 108 -8.00 2.56 -5.40
C CYS A 108 -6.89 1.49 -5.39
N GLN A 109 -6.30 1.15 -6.54
CA GLN A 109 -5.51 -0.08 -6.66
C GLN A 109 -4.15 0.01 -5.98
N SER A 110 -3.50 1.16 -5.96
CA SER A 110 -2.26 1.33 -5.20
C SER A 110 -2.47 0.99 -3.71
N GLY A 111 -3.48 1.57 -3.09
CA GLY A 111 -3.82 1.26 -1.69
C GLY A 111 -4.29 -0.17 -1.48
N MET A 112 -5.01 -0.76 -2.44
CA MET A 112 -5.47 -2.15 -2.39
C MET A 112 -4.29 -3.12 -2.44
N ILE A 113 -3.33 -2.91 -3.36
CA ILE A 113 -2.10 -3.70 -3.47
C ILE A 113 -1.28 -3.62 -2.18
N MET A 114 -1.11 -2.43 -1.62
CA MET A 114 -0.39 -2.26 -0.35
C MET A 114 -1.07 -3.04 0.79
N ALA A 115 -2.40 -2.98 0.90
CA ALA A 115 -3.14 -3.73 1.91
C ALA A 115 -2.99 -5.25 1.73
N VAL A 116 -3.11 -5.75 0.51
CA VAL A 116 -2.98 -7.18 0.21
C VAL A 116 -1.56 -7.68 0.41
N SER A 117 -0.55 -6.89 0.03
CA SER A 117 0.85 -7.25 0.27
C SER A 117 1.16 -7.41 1.76
N SER A 118 0.63 -6.53 2.60
CA SER A 118 0.77 -6.65 4.06
C SER A 118 0.01 -7.86 4.62
N LEU A 119 -1.19 -8.15 4.13
CA LEU A 119 -1.96 -9.33 4.52
C LEU A 119 -1.18 -10.61 4.21
N LEU A 120 -0.72 -10.78 2.98
CA LEU A 120 -0.02 -11.99 2.54
C LEU A 120 1.35 -12.17 3.21
N ALA A 121 2.00 -11.09 3.60
CA ALA A 121 3.24 -11.16 4.40
C ALA A 121 2.99 -11.70 5.82
N GLN A 122 1.82 -11.42 6.39
CA GLN A 122 1.45 -11.87 7.74
C GLN A 122 0.73 -13.23 7.73
N ASN A 123 -0.07 -13.49 6.71
CA ASN A 123 -0.82 -14.72 6.52
C ASN A 123 -0.74 -15.14 5.04
N PRO A 124 0.19 -16.04 4.69
CA PRO A 124 0.40 -16.48 3.29
C PRO A 124 -0.77 -17.27 2.70
N ASN A 125 -1.67 -17.80 3.53
CA ASN A 125 -2.84 -18.56 3.10
C ASN A 125 -4.12 -18.06 3.77
N PRO A 126 -4.59 -16.83 3.45
CA PRO A 126 -5.71 -16.22 4.13
C PRO A 126 -7.03 -16.91 3.75
N SER A 127 -7.86 -17.18 4.75
CA SER A 127 -9.27 -17.58 4.54
C SER A 127 -10.10 -16.43 3.98
N ASP A 128 -11.30 -16.71 3.50
CA ASP A 128 -12.22 -15.66 3.06
C ASP A 128 -12.56 -14.68 4.19
N ALA A 129 -12.67 -15.16 5.42
CA ALA A 129 -12.91 -14.32 6.59
C ALA A 129 -11.71 -13.40 6.89
N ASP A 130 -10.46 -13.90 6.71
CA ASP A 130 -9.26 -13.09 6.87
C ASP A 130 -9.19 -11.99 5.80
N ILE A 131 -9.53 -12.32 4.55
CA ILE A 131 -9.60 -11.34 3.46
C ILE A 131 -10.65 -10.27 3.77
N ASP A 132 -11.86 -10.67 4.17
CA ASP A 132 -12.95 -9.74 4.45
C ASP A 132 -12.66 -8.80 5.63
N SER A 133 -11.96 -9.30 6.66
CA SER A 133 -11.60 -8.50 7.82
C SER A 133 -10.40 -7.57 7.57
N SER A 134 -9.45 -7.99 6.73
CA SER A 134 -8.20 -7.26 6.50
C SER A 134 -8.29 -6.28 5.33
N ILE A 135 -9.00 -6.65 4.25
CA ILE A 135 -9.11 -5.82 3.04
C ILE A 135 -10.37 -4.98 3.10
N THR A 136 -10.34 -3.94 3.91
CA THR A 136 -11.44 -2.97 4.07
C THR A 136 -11.40 -1.83 3.06
N ASN A 137 -10.50 -1.90 2.09
CA ASN A 137 -10.33 -0.90 1.03
C ASN A 137 -11.57 -0.81 0.15
N VAL A 138 -12.01 0.42 -0.16
CA VAL A 138 -13.20 0.68 -0.97
C VAL A 138 -12.83 0.77 -2.44
N CYS A 139 -13.52 0.00 -3.28
CA CYS A 139 -13.44 0.09 -4.74
C CYS A 139 -14.81 0.48 -5.30
N ARG A 140 -14.93 1.70 -5.85
CA ARG A 140 -16.21 2.19 -6.41
C ARG A 140 -16.64 1.42 -7.67
N CYS A 141 -15.68 0.86 -8.40
CA CYS A 141 -15.93 0.01 -9.58
C CYS A 141 -16.33 -1.43 -9.21
N GLY A 142 -16.21 -1.83 -7.95
CA GLY A 142 -16.65 -3.15 -7.48
C GLY A 142 -15.75 -4.31 -7.94
N THR A 143 -14.43 -4.12 -8.05
CA THR A 143 -13.52 -5.15 -8.53
C THR A 143 -13.20 -6.26 -7.51
N TYR A 144 -13.89 -6.31 -6.38
CA TYR A 144 -13.64 -7.25 -5.29
C TYR A 144 -13.57 -8.73 -5.70
N PRO A 145 -14.41 -9.25 -6.62
CA PRO A 145 -14.27 -10.63 -7.07
C PRO A 145 -12.93 -10.93 -7.75
N ARG A 146 -12.38 -9.94 -8.48
CA ARG A 146 -11.06 -10.06 -9.12
C ARG A 146 -9.94 -9.95 -8.09
N VAL A 147 -10.05 -9.02 -7.12
CA VAL A 147 -9.12 -8.89 -5.99
C VAL A 147 -9.02 -10.23 -5.24
N ARG A 148 -10.16 -10.81 -4.87
CA ARG A 148 -10.21 -12.08 -4.15
C ARG A 148 -9.60 -13.23 -4.96
N ARG A 149 -9.84 -13.27 -6.27
CA ARG A 149 -9.24 -14.26 -7.17
C ARG A 149 -7.73 -14.12 -7.24
N ALA A 150 -7.21 -12.89 -7.33
CA ALA A 150 -5.78 -12.62 -7.33
C ALA A 150 -5.12 -13.03 -6.00
N ILE A 151 -5.75 -12.72 -4.85
CA ILE A 151 -5.24 -13.16 -3.54
C ILE A 151 -5.17 -14.68 -3.47
N ARG A 152 -6.23 -15.39 -3.87
CA ARG A 152 -6.27 -16.86 -3.85
C ARG A 152 -5.23 -17.50 -4.77
N SER A 153 -4.90 -16.89 -5.89
CA SER A 153 -3.85 -17.41 -6.79
C SER A 153 -2.44 -17.31 -6.20
N LEU A 154 -2.26 -16.45 -5.20
CA LEU A 154 -1.00 -16.24 -4.49
C LEU A 154 -0.93 -17.05 -3.18
N ALA A 155 -2.07 -17.51 -2.67
CA ALA A 155 -2.10 -18.32 -1.46
C ALA A 155 -1.36 -19.63 -1.70
N THR A 156 -0.37 -19.93 -0.87
CA THR A 156 0.34 -21.22 -0.90
C THR A 156 -0.56 -22.28 -0.28
N ALA A 157 -0.81 -23.35 -1.06
CA ALA A 157 -1.56 -24.51 -0.58
C ALA A 157 -0.82 -25.26 0.56
#